data_a86c6a206c3bc03dd92d560603150b0e
#
_entry.id   a86c6a206c3bc03dd92d560603150b0e
#
_cell.length_a   1.000
_cell.length_b   1.000
_cell.length_c   1.000
_cell.angle_alpha   90.00
_cell.angle_beta   90.00
_cell.angle_gamma   90.00
#
_symmetry.space_group_name_H-M   'P 1'
#
loop_
_entity.id
_entity.type
_entity.pdbx_description
1 polymer ?
#
loop_
_entity_poly.entity_id
_entity_poly.type
_entity_poly.pdbx_seq_one_letter_code
_entity_poly.pdbx_strand_id
1 'polypeptide(L)'
;EGQVGPVDGFVMEYTVERRPARLVDELRHGRGMIRIAVTRWTIRPEPDLESESIESALSSQSRYQTVLRSSDPGTSLTYWVYPDSFAEMRRLQSSAHRAGFPVAARPLPHGITISGSPDGTRSQAQ
;
A
#
# COMPACT_ATOMS: atom_id res chain seq x y z
N GLU A 1 -13.37 -0.35 -13.46
CA GLU A 1 -13.02 -1.07 -12.24
C GLU A 1 -12.17 -2.30 -12.57
N GLY A 2 -11.25 -2.60 -11.72
CA GLY A 2 -10.39 -3.75 -11.88
C GLY A 2 -9.89 -4.26 -10.53
N GLN A 3 -9.22 -5.42 -10.60
CA GLN A 3 -8.70 -6.08 -9.43
C GLN A 3 -7.32 -6.65 -9.74
N VAL A 4 -6.41 -6.51 -8.79
CA VAL A 4 -5.06 -7.08 -8.86
C VAL A 4 -4.84 -7.96 -7.64
N GLY A 5 -4.24 -9.11 -7.85
CA GLY A 5 -3.93 -10.07 -6.79
C GLY A 5 -4.81 -11.31 -6.85
N PRO A 6 -4.75 -12.13 -5.78
CA PRO A 6 -4.10 -11.83 -4.50
C PRO A 6 -2.55 -11.82 -4.58
N VAL A 7 -1.95 -10.91 -3.83
CA VAL A 7 -0.50 -10.87 -3.61
C VAL A 7 -0.28 -10.89 -2.10
N ASP A 8 0.45 -11.85 -1.62
CA ASP A 8 0.71 -12.07 -0.18
C ASP A 8 -0.57 -12.07 0.67
N GLY A 9 -1.67 -12.58 0.11
CA GLY A 9 -2.96 -12.66 0.79
C GLY A 9 -3.81 -11.40 0.74
N PHE A 10 -3.41 -10.40 -0.05
CA PHE A 10 -4.15 -9.15 -0.20
C PHE A 10 -4.60 -8.94 -1.64
N VAL A 11 -5.74 -8.30 -1.79
CA VAL A 11 -6.31 -7.95 -3.09
C VAL A 11 -6.43 -6.44 -3.17
N MET A 12 -6.01 -5.87 -4.30
CA MET A 12 -6.22 -4.46 -4.60
C MET A 12 -7.36 -4.32 -5.61
N GLU A 13 -8.36 -3.56 -5.23
CA GLU A 13 -9.42 -3.12 -6.14
C GLU A 13 -9.16 -1.68 -6.55
N TYR A 14 -9.37 -1.37 -7.81
CA TYR A 14 -9.10 -0.03 -8.30
C TYR A 14 -10.19 0.44 -9.25
N THR A 15 -10.36 1.74 -9.31
CA THR A 15 -11.24 2.41 -10.26
C THR A 15 -10.39 3.25 -11.20
N VAL A 16 -10.65 3.13 -12.49
CA VAL A 16 -9.98 3.93 -13.50
C VAL A 16 -10.98 4.88 -14.14
N GLU A 17 -10.49 6.02 -14.56
CA GLU A 17 -11.27 7.00 -15.27
C GLU A 17 -10.56 7.36 -16.57
N ARG A 18 -11.35 7.44 -17.65
CA ARG A 18 -10.84 7.94 -18.92
C ARG A 18 -10.92 9.46 -18.90
N ARG A 19 -9.79 10.09 -19.14
CA ARG A 19 -9.70 11.55 -19.20
C ARG A 19 -9.25 11.97 -20.58
N PRO A 20 -9.74 13.13 -21.08
CA PRO A 20 -9.20 13.68 -22.32
C PRO A 20 -7.70 13.88 -22.20
N ALA A 21 -6.96 13.56 -23.24
CA ALA A 21 -5.54 13.86 -23.28
C ALA A 21 -5.33 15.37 -23.21
N ARG A 22 -4.23 15.79 -22.59
CA ARG A 22 -3.86 17.20 -22.58
C ARG A 22 -3.58 17.66 -24.02
N LEU A 23 -3.88 18.91 -24.31
CA LEU A 23 -3.64 19.50 -25.65
C LEU A 23 -2.22 19.26 -26.12
N VAL A 24 -1.24 19.34 -25.23
CA VAL A 24 0.17 19.08 -25.55
C VAL A 24 0.39 17.67 -26.02
N ASP A 25 -0.27 16.69 -25.41
CA ASP A 25 -0.16 15.29 -25.78
C ASP A 25 -0.81 15.03 -27.14
N GLU A 26 -1.97 15.68 -27.41
CA GLU A 26 -2.63 15.60 -28.71
C GLU A 26 -1.77 16.19 -29.83
N LEU A 27 -1.06 17.27 -29.56
CA LEU A 27 -0.16 17.89 -30.53
C LEU A 27 1.07 17.02 -30.81
N ARG A 28 1.54 16.25 -29.84
CA ARG A 28 2.71 15.36 -30.01
C ARG A 28 2.37 14.03 -30.65
N HIS A 29 1.19 13.48 -30.38
CA HIS A 29 0.84 12.09 -30.71
C HIS A 29 -0.38 11.96 -31.60
N GLY A 30 -1.00 13.08 -32.00
CA GLY A 30 -2.21 13.08 -32.84
C GLY A 30 -3.49 13.10 -32.02
N ARG A 31 -4.60 13.34 -32.72
CA ARG A 31 -5.92 13.45 -32.11
C ARG A 31 -6.44 12.09 -31.67
N GLY A 32 -7.22 12.09 -30.61
CA GLY A 32 -7.93 10.90 -30.12
C GLY A 32 -7.22 10.14 -29.01
N MET A 33 -6.14 10.69 -28.45
CA MET A 33 -5.51 10.10 -27.27
C MET A 33 -6.41 10.21 -26.06
N ILE A 34 -6.61 9.07 -25.38
CA ILE A 34 -7.32 9.00 -24.12
C ILE A 34 -6.34 8.63 -23.03
N ARG A 35 -6.32 9.43 -21.97
CA ARG A 35 -5.55 9.12 -20.77
C ARG A 35 -6.39 8.28 -19.82
N ILE A 36 -5.81 7.18 -19.34
CA ILE A 36 -6.41 6.36 -18.30
C ILE A 36 -5.71 6.68 -16.98
N ALA A 37 -6.47 7.04 -15.97
CA ALA A 37 -5.93 7.33 -14.66
C ALA A 37 -6.64 6.50 -13.59
N VAL A 38 -5.88 5.96 -12.66
CA VAL A 38 -6.43 5.32 -11.46
C VAL A 38 -6.93 6.44 -10.54
N THR A 39 -8.22 6.47 -10.27
CA THR A 39 -8.82 7.52 -9.44
C THR A 39 -8.91 7.10 -7.97
N ARG A 40 -8.99 5.82 -7.71
CA ARG A 40 -9.06 5.28 -6.36
C ARG A 40 -8.59 3.83 -6.35
N TRP A 41 -7.96 3.44 -5.27
CA TRP A 41 -7.62 2.05 -5.00
C TRP A 41 -7.93 1.70 -3.56
N THR A 42 -8.21 0.42 -3.32
CA THR A 42 -8.52 -0.12 -2.00
C THR A 42 -7.81 -1.45 -1.85
N ILE A 43 -7.17 -1.68 -0.71
CA ILE A 43 -6.50 -2.94 -0.40
C ILE A 43 -7.27 -3.64 0.70
N ARG A 44 -7.58 -4.92 0.49
CA ARG A 44 -8.24 -5.74 1.49
C ARG A 44 -7.56 -7.10 1.60
N PRO A 45 -7.56 -7.70 2.82
CA PRO A 45 -7.07 -9.06 2.96
C PRO A 45 -8.04 -10.07 2.37
N GLU A 46 -7.51 -11.22 1.94
CA GLU A 46 -8.34 -12.37 1.61
C GLU A 46 -9.07 -12.85 2.88
N PRO A 47 -10.31 -13.39 2.76
CA PRO A 47 -11.07 -13.79 3.95
C PRO A 47 -10.41 -14.84 4.82
N ASP A 48 -9.58 -15.70 4.25
CA ASP A 48 -8.88 -16.78 4.94
C ASP A 48 -7.44 -16.44 5.29
N LEU A 49 -7.03 -15.18 5.12
CA LEU A 49 -5.67 -14.77 5.47
C LEU A 49 -5.48 -14.80 6.97
N GLU A 50 -4.47 -15.55 7.41
CA GLU A 50 -4.06 -15.56 8.81
C GLU A 50 -3.05 -14.44 9.07
N SER A 51 -3.33 -13.65 10.12
CA SER A 51 -2.42 -12.60 10.56
C SER A 51 -1.24 -13.19 11.30
N GLU A 52 -0.06 -12.62 11.12
CA GLU A 52 1.09 -12.95 11.96
C GLU A 52 1.04 -12.13 13.25
N SER A 53 1.33 -12.78 14.39
CA SER A 53 1.56 -12.06 15.63
C SER A 53 2.85 -11.26 15.53
N ILE A 54 3.05 -10.28 16.43
CA ILE A 54 4.28 -9.49 16.43
C ILE A 54 5.51 -10.37 16.67
N GLU A 55 5.42 -11.35 17.56
CA GLU A 55 6.51 -12.28 17.84
C GLU A 55 6.85 -13.13 16.60
N SER A 56 5.81 -13.62 15.92
CA SER A 56 5.98 -14.37 14.68
C SER A 56 6.59 -13.51 13.58
N ALA A 57 6.09 -12.29 13.40
CA ALA A 57 6.56 -11.38 12.36
C ALA A 57 8.05 -11.03 12.55
N LEU A 58 8.51 -10.92 13.79
CA LEU A 58 9.91 -10.64 14.09
C LEU A 58 10.84 -11.85 13.94
N SER A 59 10.29 -13.06 13.81
CA SER A 59 11.10 -14.26 13.61
C SER A 59 11.65 -14.31 12.18
N SER A 60 12.80 -14.95 12.01
CA SER A 60 13.48 -15.03 10.72
C SER A 60 12.71 -15.82 9.66
N GLN A 61 11.75 -16.65 10.06
CA GLN A 61 10.97 -17.49 9.16
C GLN A 61 9.60 -16.92 8.81
N SER A 62 9.28 -15.72 9.28
CA SER A 62 7.98 -15.11 9.05
C SER A 62 7.78 -14.69 7.59
N ARG A 63 6.53 -14.57 7.18
CA ARG A 63 6.17 -14.00 5.86
C ARG A 63 6.64 -12.55 5.76
N TYR A 64 6.52 -11.81 6.86
CA TYR A 64 6.98 -10.42 6.93
C TYR A 64 8.47 -10.31 6.62
N GLN A 65 9.31 -11.10 7.29
CA GLN A 65 10.75 -11.08 7.05
C GLN A 65 11.12 -11.57 5.64
N THR A 66 10.37 -12.53 5.13
CA THR A 66 10.56 -13.03 3.76
C THR A 66 10.31 -11.93 2.72
N VAL A 67 9.24 -11.15 2.90
CA VAL A 67 8.93 -10.02 2.02
C VAL A 67 10.03 -8.97 2.08
N LEU A 68 10.52 -8.64 3.27
CA LEU A 68 11.62 -7.68 3.42
C LEU A 68 12.89 -8.15 2.70
N ARG A 69 13.26 -9.43 2.87
CA ARG A 69 14.46 -9.97 2.22
C ARG A 69 14.36 -9.99 0.70
N SER A 70 13.15 -10.16 0.16
CA SER A 70 12.93 -10.17 -1.29
C SER A 70 12.71 -8.79 -1.89
N SER A 71 12.66 -7.75 -1.08
CA SER A 71 12.45 -6.38 -1.55
C SER A 71 13.75 -5.77 -2.06
N ASP A 72 13.65 -4.93 -3.09
CA ASP A 72 14.81 -4.25 -3.66
C ASP A 72 15.42 -3.25 -2.68
N PRO A 73 16.73 -3.00 -2.76
CA PRO A 73 17.36 -1.94 -1.97
C PRO A 73 16.69 -0.59 -2.23
N GLY A 74 16.46 0.16 -1.17
CA GLY A 74 15.80 1.47 -1.27
C GLY A 74 14.28 1.42 -1.21
N THR A 75 13.69 0.22 -1.10
CA THR A 75 12.24 0.10 -0.89
C THR A 75 11.83 0.79 0.40
N SER A 76 10.82 1.65 0.31
CA SER A 76 10.23 2.29 1.49
C SER A 76 9.08 1.44 2.02
N LEU A 77 9.00 1.34 3.34
CA LEU A 77 7.90 0.64 4.01
C LEU A 77 6.91 1.64 4.55
N THR A 78 5.63 1.38 4.33
CA THR A 78 4.56 2.16 4.95
C THR A 78 3.73 1.22 5.82
N TYR A 79 3.67 1.53 7.11
CA TYR A 79 2.81 0.81 8.05
C TYR A 79 1.48 1.52 8.19
N TRP A 80 0.40 0.79 7.94
CA TRP A 80 -0.95 1.26 8.21
C TRP A 80 -1.35 0.72 9.58
N VAL A 81 -1.55 1.60 10.54
CA VAL A 81 -1.59 1.23 11.96
C VAL A 81 -2.94 1.58 12.56
N TYR A 82 -3.65 0.57 13.09
CA TYR A 82 -4.85 0.81 13.86
C TYR A 82 -4.51 1.32 15.26
N PRO A 83 -5.46 2.00 15.96
CA PRO A 83 -5.14 2.70 17.21
C PRO A 83 -4.59 1.82 18.33
N ASP A 84 -4.90 0.52 18.32
CA ASP A 84 -4.47 -0.42 19.36
C ASP A 84 -3.13 -1.12 19.04
N SER A 85 -2.47 -0.75 17.95
CA SER A 85 -1.31 -1.49 17.44
C SER A 85 -0.04 -0.66 17.32
N PHE A 86 0.03 0.51 17.96
CA PHE A 86 1.21 1.37 17.87
C PHE A 86 2.46 0.77 18.52
N ALA A 87 2.29 0.04 19.62
CA ALA A 87 3.42 -0.59 20.30
C ALA A 87 4.07 -1.66 19.42
N GLU A 88 3.25 -2.49 18.79
CA GLU A 88 3.70 -3.54 17.87
C GLU A 88 4.35 -2.92 16.64
N MET A 89 3.76 -1.85 16.10
CA MET A 89 4.31 -1.15 14.95
C MET A 89 5.71 -0.60 15.24
N ARG A 90 5.94 -0.03 16.42
CA ARG A 90 7.26 0.49 16.78
C ARG A 90 8.31 -0.60 16.82
N ARG A 91 7.98 -1.80 17.27
CA ARG A 91 8.89 -2.94 17.26
C ARG A 91 9.25 -3.35 15.83
N LEU A 92 8.25 -3.41 14.94
CA LEU A 92 8.49 -3.72 13.52
C LEU A 92 9.31 -2.61 12.84
N GLN A 93 9.02 -1.36 13.14
CA GLN A 93 9.74 -0.20 12.61
C GLN A 93 11.20 -0.23 13.01
N SER A 94 11.50 -0.53 14.26
CA SER A 94 12.88 -0.63 14.74
C SER A 94 13.64 -1.75 14.03
N SER A 95 13.00 -2.90 13.84
CA SER A 95 13.57 -4.02 13.09
C SER A 95 13.86 -3.64 11.64
N ALA A 96 12.93 -2.97 10.98
CA ALA A 96 13.09 -2.55 9.59
C ALA A 96 14.19 -1.49 9.43
N HIS A 97 14.27 -0.52 10.35
CA HIS A 97 15.35 0.46 10.36
C HIS A 97 16.72 -0.19 10.49
N ARG A 98 16.85 -1.18 11.37
CA ARG A 98 18.11 -1.92 11.51
C ARG A 98 18.49 -2.69 10.25
N ALA A 99 17.50 -3.10 9.48
CA ALA A 99 17.70 -3.76 8.18
C ALA A 99 17.93 -2.77 7.03
N GLY A 100 17.88 -1.46 7.29
CA GLY A 100 18.18 -0.43 6.30
C GLY A 100 17.00 0.08 5.51
N PHE A 101 15.77 -0.21 5.92
CA PHE A 101 14.58 0.27 5.22
C PHE A 101 14.08 1.61 5.75
N PRO A 102 13.83 2.60 4.87
CA PRO A 102 13.07 3.79 5.26
C PRO A 102 11.64 3.40 5.63
N VAL A 103 11.10 3.97 6.69
CA VAL A 103 9.80 3.60 7.23
C VAL A 103 8.92 4.83 7.43
N ALA A 104 7.68 4.74 7.01
CA ALA A 104 6.63 5.70 7.31
C ALA A 104 5.48 4.98 8.01
N ALA A 105 4.76 5.68 8.86
CA ALA A 105 3.57 5.14 9.52
C ALA A 105 2.36 6.03 9.23
N ARG A 106 1.22 5.40 8.95
CA ARG A 106 -0.04 6.10 8.71
C ARG A 106 -1.10 5.54 9.64
N PRO A 107 -1.61 6.34 10.59
CA PRO A 107 -2.68 5.90 11.46
C PRO A 107 -3.98 5.64 10.68
N LEU A 108 -4.68 4.58 11.05
CA LEU A 108 -5.99 4.25 10.52
C LEU A 108 -6.99 4.16 11.67
N PRO A 109 -8.16 4.81 11.56
CA PRO A 109 -9.25 4.54 12.50
C PRO A 109 -9.75 3.09 12.38
N HIS A 110 -10.31 2.56 13.45
CA HIS A 110 -10.91 1.23 13.40
C HIS A 110 -11.97 1.12 12.31
N GLY A 111 -12.00 -0.01 11.63
CA GLY A 111 -12.98 -0.31 10.60
C GLY A 111 -12.76 0.39 9.26
N ILE A 112 -11.71 1.18 9.13
CA ILE A 112 -11.38 1.84 7.87
C ILE A 112 -10.50 0.94 7.02
N THR A 113 -10.88 0.80 5.76
CA THR A 113 -10.12 0.04 4.78
C THR A 113 -8.95 0.87 4.24
N ILE A 114 -7.82 0.21 3.98
CA ILE A 114 -6.66 0.88 3.38
C ILE A 114 -7.02 1.31 1.95
N SER A 115 -6.93 2.61 1.68
CA SER A 115 -7.29 3.17 0.39
C SER A 115 -6.42 4.38 0.05
N GLY A 116 -6.40 4.73 -1.22
CA GLY A 116 -5.69 5.91 -1.67
C GLY A 116 -6.14 6.37 -3.04
N SER A 117 -5.64 7.52 -3.44
CA SER A 117 -5.85 8.10 -4.77
C SER A 117 -4.56 8.77 -5.23
N PRO A 118 -4.42 9.06 -6.54
CA PRO A 118 -3.25 9.76 -7.06
C PRO A 118 -3.06 11.16 -6.48
N ASP A 119 -4.15 11.77 -5.99
CA ASP A 119 -4.10 13.11 -5.38
C ASP A 119 -3.65 13.07 -3.91
N GLY A 120 -3.24 11.91 -3.45
CA GLY A 120 -2.79 11.67 -2.09
C GLY A 120 -3.90 11.15 -1.19
N THR A 121 -3.50 10.40 -0.17
CA THR A 121 -4.40 10.00 0.90
C THR A 121 -4.54 11.15 1.87
N ARG A 122 -5.71 11.75 1.92
CA ARG A 122 -6.02 12.63 3.03
C ARG A 122 -6.28 11.75 4.24
N SER A 123 -5.39 11.82 5.20
CA SER A 123 -5.67 11.28 6.51
C SER A 123 -6.84 12.08 7.10
N GLN A 124 -7.96 11.43 7.31
CA GLN A 124 -9.08 12.06 8.00
C GLN A 124 -8.87 12.13 9.51
N ALA A 125 -7.73 11.68 9.97
CA ALA A 125 -7.36 11.64 11.39
C ALA A 125 -6.59 12.89 11.80
N GLN A 126 -6.97 14.02 11.29
CA GLN A 126 -6.47 15.30 11.80
C GLN A 126 -7.43 15.89 12.83
#